data_7f1492e9db5b81a5d3e6583aeace7c60
#
_entry.id   7f1492e9db5b81a5d3e6583aeace7c60
#
_cell.length_a   1.000
_cell.length_b   1.000
_cell.length_c   1.000
_cell.angle_alpha   90.00
_cell.angle_beta   90.00
_cell.angle_gamma   90.00
#
_symmetry.space_group_name_H-M   'P 1'
#
loop_
_entity.id
_entity.type
_entity.pdbx_description
1 polymer ?
#
loop_
_entity_poly.entity_id
_entity_poly.type
_entity_poly.pdbx_seq_one_letter_code
_entity_poly.pdbx_strand_id
1 'polypeptide(L)'
;LVENSSDLDFGRRFCNILEQVHRQTGKCCVVLVDEYDKPLLDVMDSGLRMKDGNGNEVLIEDHNRGILKGFYSAFKAADAHLRFVLLTGVTKFSQVSVFSGFNQPKDISMDDNYEAICGISKAELLENLMQPVGELAEIYDVDTDKMVELLEEQYDGYHFSSGMTDMFNPFSLLNAFDKRRLDSFWFSTGTPTYLIRLLQHNHENLNDLTGRYYRPADFVDYKADAENPLAMIYQSGYLTIKGFNRRFNTFLLDFPNKEVKEGFVSLVANNYLQVSRDTAVEAMEWVQTIEAGNLSLLRKQLTAFFASIPYTMRRKENERERERYFHYTFYLIFRLMSTYTILTEKRQSEGRADCIIETPAAVFIFEFKLDGTADEALRQIEEKGYARPYAADKRPVRKIGVVFSSQTGTIEEWKEA
;
A
#
# COMPACT_ATOMS: atom_id res chain seq x y z
N LEU A 1 -17.01 6.58 -40.67
CA LEU A 1 -15.57 6.75 -40.77
C LEU A 1 -15.28 8.23 -40.93
N VAL A 2 -14.79 8.86 -39.87
CA VAL A 2 -14.52 10.30 -39.83
C VAL A 2 -13.25 10.55 -40.63
N GLU A 3 -13.38 11.29 -41.75
CA GLU A 3 -12.25 11.76 -42.55
C GLU A 3 -11.31 12.62 -41.67
N ASN A 4 -10.02 12.50 -41.93
CA ASN A 4 -8.93 13.23 -41.29
C ASN A 4 -9.17 14.74 -41.35
N SER A 5 -9.82 15.33 -40.35
CA SER A 5 -9.68 16.74 -40.10
C SER A 5 -8.47 16.93 -39.18
N SER A 6 -7.60 17.85 -39.52
CA SER A 6 -6.42 18.25 -38.77
C SER A 6 -6.69 18.90 -37.40
N ASP A 7 -7.93 18.87 -36.96
CA ASP A 7 -8.38 19.41 -35.69
C ASP A 7 -8.15 18.36 -34.56
N LEU A 8 -7.23 18.68 -33.71
CA LEU A 8 -6.90 17.95 -32.45
C LEU A 8 -8.02 17.99 -31.39
N ASP A 9 -9.27 18.38 -31.75
CA ASP A 9 -10.40 18.40 -30.84
C ASP A 9 -11.01 16.98 -30.68
N PHE A 10 -10.42 16.19 -29.82
CA PHE A 10 -10.90 14.83 -29.49
C PHE A 10 -12.34 14.85 -28.96
N GLY A 11 -12.70 15.86 -28.19
CA GLY A 11 -14.07 16.00 -27.64
C GLY A 11 -15.12 16.16 -28.76
N ARG A 12 -14.86 17.01 -29.72
CA ARG A 12 -15.77 17.22 -30.85
C ARG A 12 -15.92 15.98 -31.74
N ARG A 13 -14.79 15.29 -32.00
CA ARG A 13 -14.80 14.02 -32.75
C ARG A 13 -15.62 12.96 -32.03
N PHE A 14 -15.49 12.88 -30.70
CA PHE A 14 -16.25 11.95 -29.90
C PHE A 14 -17.75 12.27 -29.89
N CYS A 15 -18.15 13.53 -29.72
CA CYS A 15 -19.55 13.95 -29.86
C CYS A 15 -20.13 13.53 -31.22
N ASN A 16 -19.42 13.77 -32.32
CA ASN A 16 -19.87 13.38 -33.68
C ASN A 16 -20.08 11.86 -33.78
N ILE A 17 -19.21 11.05 -33.16
CA ILE A 17 -19.39 9.58 -33.14
C ILE A 17 -20.69 9.20 -32.41
N LEU A 18 -20.92 9.75 -31.21
CA LEU A 18 -22.11 9.46 -30.41
C LEU A 18 -23.40 9.88 -31.15
N GLU A 19 -23.41 11.05 -31.78
CA GLU A 19 -24.53 11.53 -32.60
C GLU A 19 -24.79 10.60 -33.78
N GLN A 20 -23.76 10.21 -34.53
CA GLN A 20 -23.89 9.32 -35.68
C GLN A 20 -24.41 7.94 -35.28
N VAL A 21 -23.90 7.35 -34.19
CA VAL A 21 -24.37 6.06 -33.68
C VAL A 21 -25.84 6.15 -33.27
N HIS A 22 -26.25 7.21 -32.56
CA HIS A 22 -27.62 7.40 -32.16
C HIS A 22 -28.53 7.58 -33.41
N ARG A 23 -28.13 8.37 -34.41
CA ARG A 23 -28.87 8.56 -35.65
C ARG A 23 -29.05 7.28 -36.46
N GLN A 24 -27.99 6.43 -36.52
CA GLN A 24 -28.02 5.17 -37.28
C GLN A 24 -28.83 4.08 -36.61
N THR A 25 -28.76 4.00 -35.26
CA THR A 25 -29.34 2.90 -34.50
C THR A 25 -30.69 3.22 -33.86
N GLY A 26 -31.03 4.51 -33.74
CA GLY A 26 -32.17 5.00 -32.96
C GLY A 26 -32.02 4.80 -31.45
N LYS A 27 -30.83 4.41 -30.97
CA LYS A 27 -30.55 4.12 -29.53
C LYS A 27 -29.50 5.07 -29.00
N CYS A 28 -29.69 5.50 -27.73
CA CYS A 28 -28.67 6.24 -27.00
C CYS A 28 -27.48 5.32 -26.66
N CYS A 29 -26.28 5.90 -26.62
CA CYS A 29 -25.02 5.18 -26.39
C CYS A 29 -24.77 4.91 -24.92
N VAL A 30 -24.12 3.79 -24.65
CA VAL A 30 -23.45 3.51 -23.37
C VAL A 30 -21.96 3.74 -23.57
N VAL A 31 -21.34 4.48 -22.67
CA VAL A 31 -19.90 4.77 -22.70
C VAL A 31 -19.26 4.24 -21.42
N LEU A 32 -18.30 3.37 -21.59
CA LEU A 32 -17.49 2.82 -20.51
C LEU A 32 -16.05 3.25 -20.73
N VAL A 33 -15.46 3.94 -19.76
CA VAL A 33 -14.08 4.40 -19.80
C VAL A 33 -13.34 3.76 -18.64
N ASP A 34 -12.41 2.91 -18.97
CA ASP A 34 -11.49 2.31 -18.00
C ASP A 34 -10.18 3.09 -17.95
N GLU A 35 -9.55 3.15 -16.79
CA GLU A 35 -8.28 3.88 -16.56
C GLU A 35 -8.32 5.35 -17.04
N TYR A 36 -9.40 6.09 -16.70
CA TYR A 36 -9.58 7.47 -17.17
C TYR A 36 -8.42 8.40 -16.79
N ASP A 37 -7.67 8.06 -15.77
CA ASP A 37 -6.58 8.81 -15.18
C ASP A 37 -5.19 8.40 -15.72
N LYS A 38 -5.09 7.28 -16.46
CA LYS A 38 -3.85 6.73 -17.00
C LYS A 38 -2.95 7.77 -17.69
N PRO A 39 -3.47 8.64 -18.57
CA PRO A 39 -2.64 9.65 -19.24
C PRO A 39 -1.99 10.68 -18.30
N LEU A 40 -2.50 10.81 -17.07
CA LEU A 40 -1.93 11.66 -16.03
C LEU A 40 -0.95 10.88 -15.17
N LEU A 41 -1.33 9.66 -14.75
CA LEU A 41 -0.51 8.80 -13.91
C LEU A 41 0.84 8.47 -14.52
N ASP A 42 0.88 8.20 -15.83
CA ASP A 42 2.11 7.82 -16.54
C ASP A 42 3.17 8.93 -16.55
N VAL A 43 2.75 10.19 -16.46
CA VAL A 43 3.65 11.36 -16.52
C VAL A 43 3.74 12.13 -15.21
N MET A 44 3.03 11.70 -14.18
CA MET A 44 3.01 12.35 -12.87
C MET A 44 4.42 12.46 -12.29
N ASP A 45 4.76 13.63 -11.77
CA ASP A 45 6.07 13.95 -11.15
C ASP A 45 7.30 13.61 -12.00
N SER A 46 7.10 13.36 -13.30
CA SER A 46 8.21 13.07 -14.21
C SER A 46 9.05 14.29 -14.55
N GLY A 47 8.51 15.50 -14.39
CA GLY A 47 9.13 16.75 -14.83
C GLY A 47 9.30 16.85 -16.36
N LEU A 48 8.74 15.90 -17.13
CA LEU A 48 8.84 15.85 -18.59
C LEU A 48 8.13 17.04 -19.22
N ARG A 49 8.79 17.65 -20.21
CA ARG A 49 8.29 18.82 -20.96
C ARG A 49 8.15 18.48 -22.43
N MET A 50 7.20 19.18 -23.06
CA MET A 50 7.00 19.16 -24.51
C MET A 50 6.79 20.57 -25.05
N LYS A 51 6.90 20.73 -26.35
CA LYS A 51 6.47 22.00 -27.00
C LYS A 51 5.00 21.90 -27.37
N ASP A 52 4.24 22.89 -26.96
CA ASP A 52 2.84 23.05 -27.37
C ASP A 52 2.72 23.48 -28.86
N GLY A 53 1.50 23.57 -29.37
CA GLY A 53 1.23 24.01 -30.75
C GLY A 53 1.73 25.42 -31.08
N ASN A 54 2.09 26.23 -30.07
CA ASN A 54 2.63 27.60 -30.20
C ASN A 54 4.16 27.61 -30.01
N GLY A 55 4.78 26.44 -29.75
CA GLY A 55 6.22 26.32 -29.52
C GLY A 55 6.68 26.62 -28.09
N ASN A 56 5.77 26.83 -27.14
CA ASN A 56 6.10 27.05 -25.73
C ASN A 56 6.40 25.71 -25.03
N GLU A 57 7.36 25.71 -24.12
CA GLU A 57 7.62 24.55 -23.26
C GLU A 57 6.58 24.46 -22.15
N VAL A 58 5.81 23.34 -22.15
CA VAL A 58 4.80 23.01 -21.15
C VAL A 58 5.09 21.67 -20.52
N LEU A 59 4.65 21.43 -19.28
CA LEU A 59 4.68 20.10 -18.68
C LEU A 59 3.75 19.18 -19.46
N ILE A 60 4.17 17.95 -19.73
CA ILE A 60 3.33 16.95 -20.41
C ILE A 60 2.08 16.67 -19.58
N GLU A 61 2.19 16.68 -18.25
CA GLU A 61 1.04 16.50 -17.35
C GLU A 61 -0.03 17.57 -17.56
N ASP A 62 0.37 18.86 -17.63
CA ASP A 62 -0.57 19.96 -17.88
C ASP A 62 -1.22 19.89 -19.26
N HIS A 63 -0.43 19.48 -20.26
CA HIS A 63 -0.92 19.25 -21.62
C HIS A 63 -1.98 18.13 -21.65
N ASN A 64 -1.68 16.97 -21.07
CA ASN A 64 -2.61 15.84 -20.98
C ASN A 64 -3.87 16.21 -20.19
N ARG A 65 -3.74 16.96 -19.10
CA ARG A 65 -4.87 17.47 -18.31
C ARG A 65 -5.79 18.36 -19.16
N GLY A 66 -5.21 19.23 -19.96
CA GLY A 66 -5.96 20.06 -20.90
C GLY A 66 -6.74 19.26 -21.94
N ILE A 67 -6.12 18.22 -22.52
CA ILE A 67 -6.78 17.31 -23.49
C ILE A 67 -7.93 16.56 -22.81
N LEU A 68 -7.71 15.96 -21.66
CA LEU A 68 -8.74 15.21 -20.93
C LEU A 68 -9.92 16.10 -20.54
N LYS A 69 -9.65 17.32 -20.07
CA LYS A 69 -10.71 18.29 -19.78
C LYS A 69 -11.55 18.61 -21.00
N GLY A 70 -10.93 18.83 -22.15
CA GLY A 70 -11.64 19.04 -23.43
C GLY A 70 -12.46 17.81 -23.82
N PHE A 71 -11.88 16.62 -23.71
CA PHE A 71 -12.55 15.35 -24.02
C PHE A 71 -13.78 15.11 -23.13
N TYR A 72 -13.64 15.21 -21.81
CA TYR A 72 -14.74 14.96 -20.87
C TYR A 72 -15.83 16.04 -20.92
N SER A 73 -15.52 17.27 -21.35
CA SER A 73 -16.55 18.28 -21.61
C SER A 73 -17.51 17.89 -22.72
N ALA A 74 -17.13 16.99 -23.63
CA ALA A 74 -17.94 16.46 -24.70
C ALA A 74 -19.17 15.68 -24.20
N PHE A 75 -19.09 15.03 -23.04
CA PHE A 75 -20.23 14.30 -22.46
C PHE A 75 -21.42 15.21 -22.17
N LYS A 76 -21.16 16.45 -21.73
CA LYS A 76 -22.20 17.44 -21.53
C LYS A 76 -22.87 17.87 -22.88
N ALA A 77 -22.07 18.04 -23.92
CA ALA A 77 -22.58 18.39 -25.23
C ALA A 77 -23.36 17.25 -25.88
N ALA A 78 -22.97 15.99 -25.59
CA ALA A 78 -23.58 14.78 -26.15
C ALA A 78 -24.70 14.17 -25.27
N ASP A 79 -25.15 14.84 -24.22
CA ASP A 79 -26.08 14.29 -23.21
C ASP A 79 -27.34 13.66 -23.82
N ALA A 80 -27.91 14.29 -24.86
CA ALA A 80 -29.07 13.77 -25.58
C ALA A 80 -28.84 12.43 -26.33
N HIS A 81 -27.57 12.04 -26.50
CA HIS A 81 -27.19 10.82 -27.21
C HIS A 81 -26.67 9.72 -26.25
N LEU A 82 -26.63 10.01 -24.95
CA LEU A 82 -26.10 9.12 -23.91
C LEU A 82 -27.22 8.45 -23.11
N ARG A 83 -27.09 7.16 -22.88
CA ARG A 83 -27.94 6.37 -21.99
C ARG A 83 -27.29 6.18 -20.61
N PHE A 84 -25.98 5.97 -20.60
CA PHE A 84 -25.21 5.69 -19.40
C PHE A 84 -23.73 5.98 -19.65
N VAL A 85 -23.05 6.47 -18.64
CA VAL A 85 -21.59 6.67 -18.66
C VAL A 85 -21.01 6.13 -17.35
N LEU A 86 -19.98 5.27 -17.44
CA LEU A 86 -19.21 4.80 -16.30
C LEU A 86 -17.73 5.11 -16.56
N LEU A 87 -17.10 5.71 -15.57
CA LEU A 87 -15.66 5.97 -15.58
C LEU A 87 -15.02 5.20 -14.42
N THR A 88 -13.93 4.48 -14.69
CA THR A 88 -13.10 3.83 -13.70
C THR A 88 -11.67 4.32 -13.80
N GLY A 89 -10.92 4.28 -12.69
CA GLY A 89 -9.52 4.68 -12.64
C GLY A 89 -8.92 4.34 -11.29
N VAL A 90 -7.59 4.46 -11.20
CA VAL A 90 -6.83 4.22 -9.97
C VAL A 90 -6.98 5.41 -9.02
N THR A 91 -6.80 6.63 -9.54
CA THR A 91 -6.78 7.84 -8.73
C THR A 91 -8.00 8.72 -9.00
N LYS A 92 -8.55 9.24 -7.92
CA LYS A 92 -9.55 10.29 -8.00
C LYS A 92 -8.86 11.64 -8.07
N PHE A 93 -8.49 12.08 -9.28
CA PHE A 93 -8.05 13.46 -9.45
C PHE A 93 -9.15 14.41 -9.04
N SER A 94 -8.82 15.45 -8.24
CA SER A 94 -9.80 16.40 -7.73
C SER A 94 -10.71 16.86 -8.87
N GLN A 95 -12.01 16.72 -8.71
CA GLN A 95 -13.06 16.93 -9.75
C GLN A 95 -12.93 18.27 -10.48
N VAL A 96 -12.30 19.26 -9.85
CA VAL A 96 -12.17 20.61 -10.34
C VAL A 96 -11.31 20.72 -11.61
N SER A 97 -10.36 19.81 -11.84
CA SER A 97 -9.40 19.97 -12.94
C SER A 97 -9.80 19.28 -14.26
N VAL A 98 -10.30 18.04 -14.19
CA VAL A 98 -10.59 17.22 -15.37
C VAL A 98 -12.09 17.23 -15.69
N PHE A 99 -12.95 17.16 -14.68
CA PHE A 99 -14.41 17.05 -14.86
C PHE A 99 -15.18 18.36 -14.75
N SER A 100 -14.52 19.52 -14.70
CA SER A 100 -15.20 20.82 -14.58
C SER A 100 -16.18 21.13 -15.72
N GLY A 101 -16.02 20.47 -16.86
CA GLY A 101 -16.95 20.56 -18.00
C GLY A 101 -18.00 19.46 -18.07
N PHE A 102 -17.95 18.48 -17.18
CA PHE A 102 -18.88 17.35 -17.13
C PHE A 102 -20.04 17.67 -16.18
N ASN A 103 -21.26 17.15 -16.47
CA ASN A 103 -22.41 17.34 -15.57
C ASN A 103 -22.26 16.49 -14.32
N GLN A 104 -21.44 16.91 -13.36
CA GLN A 104 -21.21 16.31 -12.04
C GLN A 104 -21.52 14.80 -11.99
N PRO A 105 -20.59 13.93 -12.40
CA PRO A 105 -20.80 12.49 -12.33
C PRO A 105 -21.07 12.11 -10.87
N LYS A 106 -21.99 11.15 -10.64
CA LYS A 106 -22.19 10.61 -9.31
C LYS A 106 -20.92 9.81 -8.94
N ASP A 107 -20.24 10.25 -7.89
CA ASP A 107 -19.16 9.48 -7.30
C ASP A 107 -19.74 8.33 -6.47
N ILE A 108 -19.39 7.10 -6.84
CA ILE A 108 -19.84 5.87 -6.19
C ILE A 108 -18.72 5.14 -5.45
N SER A 109 -17.50 5.71 -5.40
CA SER A 109 -16.30 5.04 -4.86
C SER A 109 -16.43 4.66 -3.39
N MET A 110 -17.23 5.40 -2.61
CA MET A 110 -17.50 5.12 -1.18
C MET A 110 -19.01 5.07 -0.87
N ASP A 111 -19.85 4.83 -1.87
CA ASP A 111 -21.31 4.73 -1.69
C ASP A 111 -21.66 3.30 -1.24
N ASP A 112 -22.28 3.16 -0.07
CA ASP A 112 -22.66 1.87 0.54
C ASP A 112 -23.54 1.00 -0.39
N ASN A 113 -24.27 1.62 -1.35
CA ASN A 113 -25.07 0.86 -2.32
C ASN A 113 -24.22 0.19 -3.41
N TYR A 114 -22.96 0.55 -3.55
CA TYR A 114 -22.05 0.06 -4.59
C TYR A 114 -20.80 -0.61 -4.00
N GLU A 115 -20.74 -0.86 -2.69
CA GLU A 115 -19.55 -1.39 -2.02
C GLU A 115 -19.10 -2.76 -2.53
N ALA A 116 -20.02 -3.54 -3.09
CA ALA A 116 -19.75 -4.86 -3.67
C ALA A 116 -19.69 -4.88 -5.21
N ILE A 117 -19.57 -3.70 -5.87
CA ILE A 117 -19.51 -3.64 -7.34
C ILE A 117 -18.19 -4.18 -7.90
N CYS A 118 -17.10 -4.10 -7.13
CA CYS A 118 -15.77 -4.60 -7.46
C CYS A 118 -15.33 -5.60 -6.40
N GLY A 119 -14.71 -6.71 -6.82
CA GLY A 119 -14.26 -7.75 -5.91
C GLY A 119 -15.13 -9.01 -5.98
N ILE A 120 -14.83 -9.97 -5.13
CA ILE A 120 -15.61 -11.20 -4.93
C ILE A 120 -15.92 -11.26 -3.44
N SER A 121 -17.20 -11.33 -3.06
CA SER A 121 -17.61 -11.50 -1.68
C SER A 121 -17.42 -12.94 -1.21
N LYS A 122 -17.35 -13.15 0.11
CA LYS A 122 -17.32 -14.50 0.70
C LYS A 122 -18.55 -15.32 0.29
N ALA A 123 -19.73 -14.69 0.18
CA ALA A 123 -20.94 -15.37 -0.25
C ALA A 123 -20.81 -15.91 -1.69
N GLU A 124 -20.28 -15.08 -2.61
CA GLU A 124 -20.03 -15.50 -3.99
C GLU A 124 -18.95 -16.57 -4.11
N LEU A 125 -17.91 -16.52 -3.28
CA LEU A 125 -16.90 -17.59 -3.16
C LEU A 125 -17.57 -18.92 -2.80
N LEU A 126 -18.37 -18.94 -1.72
CA LEU A 126 -19.02 -20.13 -1.22
C LEU A 126 -20.10 -20.66 -2.17
N GLU A 127 -20.78 -19.79 -2.91
CA GLU A 127 -21.82 -20.20 -3.86
C GLU A 127 -21.24 -20.72 -5.18
N ASN A 128 -20.18 -20.08 -5.69
CA ASN A 128 -19.76 -20.26 -7.07
C ASN A 128 -18.36 -20.88 -7.23
N LEU A 129 -17.50 -20.86 -6.21
CA LEU A 129 -16.09 -21.22 -6.33
C LEU A 129 -15.64 -22.34 -5.37
N MET A 130 -16.58 -23.11 -4.78
CA MET A 130 -16.23 -24.19 -3.86
C MET A 130 -15.49 -25.36 -4.53
N GLN A 131 -15.68 -25.57 -5.84
CA GLN A 131 -14.91 -26.61 -6.55
C GLN A 131 -13.40 -26.26 -6.56
N PRO A 132 -12.93 -25.10 -7.06
CA PRO A 132 -11.50 -24.76 -6.99
C PRO A 132 -10.97 -24.61 -5.56
N VAL A 133 -11.79 -24.22 -4.57
CA VAL A 133 -11.42 -24.24 -3.15
C VAL A 133 -11.11 -25.67 -2.70
N GLY A 134 -11.94 -26.65 -3.05
CA GLY A 134 -11.72 -28.06 -2.72
C GLY A 134 -10.47 -28.63 -3.36
N GLU A 135 -10.22 -28.32 -4.65
CA GLU A 135 -9.00 -28.74 -5.35
C GLU A 135 -7.73 -28.18 -4.68
N LEU A 136 -7.79 -26.92 -4.21
CA LEU A 136 -6.67 -26.29 -3.51
C LEU A 136 -6.49 -26.87 -2.11
N ALA A 137 -7.58 -27.18 -1.39
CA ALA A 137 -7.56 -27.79 -0.07
C ALA A 137 -6.86 -29.17 -0.09
N GLU A 138 -7.14 -30.00 -1.11
CA GLU A 138 -6.46 -31.28 -1.31
C GLU A 138 -4.94 -31.12 -1.48
N ILE A 139 -4.49 -30.11 -2.22
CA ILE A 139 -3.05 -29.83 -2.45
C ILE A 139 -2.35 -29.43 -1.14
N TYR A 140 -3.04 -28.68 -0.28
CA TYR A 140 -2.50 -28.19 0.99
C TYR A 140 -2.73 -29.18 2.16
N ASP A 141 -3.36 -30.30 1.92
CA ASP A 141 -3.70 -31.31 2.95
C ASP A 141 -4.48 -30.71 4.13
N VAL A 142 -5.49 -29.88 3.80
CA VAL A 142 -6.39 -29.24 4.76
C VAL A 142 -7.85 -29.45 4.36
N ASP A 143 -8.79 -29.23 5.27
CA ASP A 143 -10.21 -29.21 4.91
C ASP A 143 -10.58 -27.89 4.18
N THR A 144 -11.77 -27.90 3.56
CA THR A 144 -12.26 -26.75 2.78
C THR A 144 -12.49 -25.52 3.64
N ASP A 145 -12.91 -25.66 4.88
CA ASP A 145 -13.15 -24.54 5.80
C ASP A 145 -11.82 -23.86 6.13
N LYS A 146 -10.78 -24.67 6.41
CA LYS A 146 -9.42 -24.14 6.63
C LYS A 146 -8.84 -23.49 5.39
N MET A 147 -9.12 -24.03 4.19
CA MET A 147 -8.68 -23.41 2.94
C MET A 147 -9.36 -22.04 2.72
N VAL A 148 -10.66 -21.92 3.04
CA VAL A 148 -11.36 -20.62 2.99
C VAL A 148 -10.70 -19.62 3.95
N GLU A 149 -10.38 -20.02 5.19
CA GLU A 149 -9.64 -19.14 6.13
C GLU A 149 -8.28 -18.67 5.57
N LEU A 150 -7.52 -19.57 4.94
CA LEU A 150 -6.24 -19.23 4.32
C LEU A 150 -6.40 -18.26 3.15
N LEU A 151 -7.44 -18.45 2.34
CA LEU A 151 -7.77 -17.53 1.25
C LEU A 151 -8.21 -16.16 1.77
N GLU A 152 -9.02 -16.13 2.85
CA GLU A 152 -9.42 -14.90 3.53
C GLU A 152 -8.19 -14.15 4.07
N GLU A 153 -7.32 -14.81 4.80
CA GLU A 153 -6.08 -14.20 5.32
C GLU A 153 -5.23 -13.61 4.20
N GLN A 154 -5.12 -14.32 3.08
CA GLN A 154 -4.22 -13.97 2.00
C GLN A 154 -4.78 -12.89 1.06
N TYR A 155 -6.08 -12.92 0.72
CA TYR A 155 -6.63 -12.16 -0.41
C TYR A 155 -7.90 -11.35 -0.09
N ASP A 156 -8.55 -11.56 1.06
CA ASP A 156 -9.77 -10.87 1.45
C ASP A 156 -9.50 -9.57 2.21
N GLY A 157 -10.57 -8.94 2.70
CA GLY A 157 -10.52 -7.81 3.64
C GLY A 157 -10.43 -6.44 3.02
N TYR A 158 -10.66 -6.29 1.71
CA TYR A 158 -10.93 -4.97 1.13
C TYR A 158 -12.33 -4.49 1.54
N HIS A 159 -12.42 -3.22 1.90
CA HIS A 159 -13.68 -2.52 2.16
C HIS A 159 -13.69 -1.19 1.43
N PHE A 160 -14.79 -0.90 0.76
CA PHE A 160 -14.92 0.30 -0.09
C PHE A 160 -15.84 1.37 0.50
N SER A 161 -16.61 1.05 1.55
CA SER A 161 -17.53 1.98 2.17
C SER A 161 -17.65 1.80 3.70
N SER A 162 -18.57 2.55 4.32
CA SER A 162 -18.89 2.40 5.74
C SER A 162 -19.69 1.12 6.05
N GLY A 163 -20.21 0.43 5.04
CA GLY A 163 -20.92 -0.85 5.16
C GLY A 163 -20.01 -2.01 5.54
N MET A 164 -18.71 -1.91 5.24
CA MET A 164 -17.69 -2.87 5.66
C MET A 164 -17.91 -4.29 5.13
N THR A 165 -18.44 -4.43 3.91
CA THR A 165 -18.52 -5.74 3.24
C THR A 165 -17.12 -6.19 2.81
N ASP A 166 -16.68 -7.35 3.31
CA ASP A 166 -15.40 -7.96 2.95
C ASP A 166 -15.39 -8.41 1.48
N MET A 167 -14.33 -8.01 0.77
CA MET A 167 -14.17 -8.33 -0.64
C MET A 167 -12.78 -8.88 -0.92
N PHE A 168 -12.73 -10.06 -1.55
CA PHE A 168 -11.50 -10.61 -2.09
C PHE A 168 -10.99 -9.80 -3.29
N ASN A 169 -9.67 -9.74 -3.43
CA ASN A 169 -9.05 -9.31 -4.67
C ASN A 169 -9.30 -10.38 -5.76
N PRO A 170 -10.09 -10.09 -6.82
CA PRO A 170 -10.43 -11.10 -7.82
C PRO A 170 -9.19 -11.60 -8.58
N PHE A 171 -8.24 -10.72 -8.88
CA PHE A 171 -7.03 -11.08 -9.61
C PHE A 171 -6.22 -12.12 -8.84
N SER A 172 -5.94 -11.86 -7.56
CA SER A 172 -5.15 -12.76 -6.72
C SER A 172 -5.87 -14.07 -6.45
N LEU A 173 -7.16 -14.00 -6.10
CA LEU A 173 -7.98 -15.19 -5.82
C LEU A 173 -8.06 -16.12 -7.04
N LEU A 174 -8.36 -15.60 -8.22
CA LEU A 174 -8.49 -16.41 -9.43
C LEU A 174 -7.13 -16.97 -9.89
N ASN A 175 -6.03 -16.22 -9.70
CA ASN A 175 -4.69 -16.75 -9.96
C ASN A 175 -4.30 -17.85 -8.97
N ALA A 176 -4.71 -17.77 -7.69
CA ALA A 176 -4.46 -18.85 -6.73
C ALA A 176 -5.11 -20.16 -7.18
N PHE A 177 -6.31 -20.10 -7.71
CA PHE A 177 -6.97 -21.28 -8.29
C PHE A 177 -6.32 -21.78 -9.57
N ASP A 178 -5.98 -20.87 -10.52
CA ASP A 178 -5.33 -21.25 -11.78
C ASP A 178 -3.94 -21.86 -11.56
N LYS A 179 -3.14 -21.26 -10.67
CA LYS A 179 -1.78 -21.73 -10.35
C LYS A 179 -1.74 -22.81 -9.28
N ARG A 180 -2.88 -23.12 -8.64
CA ARG A 180 -3.02 -24.11 -7.56
C ARG A 180 -2.06 -23.88 -6.40
N ARG A 181 -1.84 -22.63 -6.02
CA ARG A 181 -0.99 -22.24 -4.88
C ARG A 181 -1.38 -20.88 -4.34
N LEU A 182 -1.10 -20.66 -3.05
CA LEU A 182 -1.15 -19.34 -2.44
C LEU A 182 0.18 -18.62 -2.72
N ASP A 183 0.13 -17.41 -3.29
CA ASP A 183 1.29 -16.62 -3.64
C ASP A 183 0.90 -15.13 -3.71
N SER A 184 1.88 -14.23 -3.82
CA SER A 184 1.63 -12.79 -3.98
C SER A 184 1.49 -12.44 -5.46
N PHE A 185 0.30 -12.64 -6.02
CA PHE A 185 0.04 -12.47 -7.46
C PHE A 185 -0.10 -11.00 -7.87
N TRP A 186 -0.78 -10.19 -7.05
CA TRP A 186 -1.06 -8.79 -7.38
C TRP A 186 0.23 -7.96 -7.50
N PHE A 187 1.19 -8.17 -6.59
CA PHE A 187 2.49 -7.49 -6.65
C PHE A 187 3.35 -7.89 -7.85
N SER A 188 3.16 -9.08 -8.41
CA SER A 188 3.89 -9.54 -9.60
C SER A 188 3.51 -8.78 -10.87
N THR A 189 2.39 -8.06 -10.90
CA THR A 189 1.92 -7.30 -12.08
C THR A 189 2.61 -5.96 -12.27
N GLY A 190 3.43 -5.54 -11.33
CA GLY A 190 4.24 -4.34 -11.40
C GLY A 190 3.84 -3.27 -10.38
N THR A 191 4.85 -2.74 -9.71
CA THR A 191 4.65 -1.64 -8.76
C THR A 191 4.67 -0.30 -9.48
N PRO A 192 3.70 0.59 -9.21
CA PRO A 192 3.73 1.92 -9.78
C PRO A 192 4.99 2.69 -9.37
N THR A 193 5.82 3.06 -10.34
CA THR A 193 7.08 3.79 -10.11
C THR A 193 6.88 5.13 -9.39
N TYR A 194 5.73 5.77 -9.58
CA TYR A 194 5.39 7.01 -8.88
C TYR A 194 5.24 6.81 -7.36
N LEU A 195 4.69 5.68 -6.91
CA LEU A 195 4.54 5.38 -5.48
C LEU A 195 5.90 5.26 -4.80
N ILE A 196 6.85 4.61 -5.46
CA ILE A 196 8.23 4.49 -4.95
C ILE A 196 8.85 5.87 -4.79
N ARG A 197 8.72 6.74 -5.82
CA ARG A 197 9.23 8.12 -5.78
C ARG A 197 8.58 8.91 -4.64
N LEU A 198 7.27 8.82 -4.51
CA LEU A 198 6.51 9.52 -3.47
C LEU A 198 6.97 9.12 -2.06
N LEU A 199 7.17 7.82 -1.81
CA LEU A 199 7.67 7.31 -0.52
C LEU A 199 9.13 7.73 -0.27
N GLN A 200 9.97 7.78 -1.31
CA GLN A 200 11.36 8.24 -1.18
C GLN A 200 11.47 9.74 -0.85
N HIS A 201 10.58 10.57 -1.42
CA HIS A 201 10.56 12.01 -1.16
C HIS A 201 10.06 12.37 0.23
N ASN A 202 9.04 11.67 0.70
CA ASN A 202 8.34 12.03 1.93
C ASN A 202 8.90 11.36 3.20
N HIS A 203 9.80 10.37 3.07
CA HIS A 203 10.37 9.63 4.22
C HIS A 203 9.31 9.23 5.27
N GLU A 204 8.08 8.94 4.80
CA GLU A 204 6.94 8.63 5.66
C GLU A 204 7.16 7.31 6.39
N ASN A 205 6.95 7.35 7.70
CA ASN A 205 6.94 6.14 8.49
C ASN A 205 5.63 5.39 8.24
N LEU A 206 5.69 4.15 7.77
CA LEU A 206 4.53 3.30 7.51
C LEU A 206 3.59 3.15 8.72
N ASN A 207 4.12 3.18 9.95
CA ASN A 207 3.32 3.24 11.17
C ASN A 207 2.47 4.50 11.28
N ASP A 208 2.89 5.57 10.61
CA ASP A 208 2.14 6.81 10.62
C ASP A 208 0.98 6.79 9.63
N LEU A 209 0.97 5.84 8.69
CA LEU A 209 -0.08 5.69 7.68
C LEU A 209 -1.13 4.64 8.06
N THR A 210 -0.76 3.58 8.81
CA THR A 210 -1.63 2.44 9.13
C THR A 210 -2.16 2.48 10.56
N GLY A 211 -3.30 1.85 10.80
CA GLY A 211 -3.90 1.73 12.12
C GLY A 211 -4.39 3.06 12.73
N ARG A 212 -4.68 4.07 11.88
CA ARG A 212 -5.14 5.40 12.29
C ARG A 212 -6.46 5.79 11.65
N TYR A 213 -7.17 6.70 12.32
CA TYR A 213 -8.39 7.29 11.80
C TYR A 213 -8.10 8.55 10.99
N TYR A 214 -8.67 8.61 9.79
CA TYR A 214 -8.55 9.71 8.84
C TYR A 214 -9.93 10.23 8.43
N ARG A 215 -10.02 11.51 8.07
CA ARG A 215 -11.21 12.06 7.45
C ARG A 215 -11.23 11.70 5.96
N PRO A 216 -12.42 11.59 5.31
CA PRO A 216 -12.50 11.34 3.87
C PRO A 216 -11.62 12.30 3.04
N ALA A 217 -11.62 13.59 3.38
CA ALA A 217 -10.81 14.59 2.68
C ALA A 217 -9.29 14.36 2.73
N ASP A 218 -8.81 13.51 3.64
CA ASP A 218 -7.39 13.23 3.82
C ASP A 218 -6.89 12.12 2.87
N PHE A 219 -7.80 11.25 2.33
CA PHE A 219 -7.42 10.08 1.53
C PHE A 219 -8.27 9.82 0.28
N VAL A 220 -9.44 10.48 0.14
CA VAL A 220 -10.35 10.26 -1.01
C VAL A 220 -9.95 11.11 -2.21
N ASP A 221 -9.50 12.34 -2.00
CA ASP A 221 -9.16 13.25 -3.08
C ASP A 221 -7.65 13.39 -3.23
N TYR A 222 -7.11 12.97 -4.37
CA TYR A 222 -5.71 13.20 -4.69
C TYR A 222 -5.51 14.64 -5.21
N LYS A 223 -4.55 15.33 -4.61
CA LYS A 223 -4.06 16.63 -5.07
C LYS A 223 -2.63 16.47 -5.53
N ALA A 224 -2.35 16.81 -6.78
CA ALA A 224 -1.04 16.62 -7.41
C ALA A 224 0.10 17.39 -6.71
N ASP A 225 -0.21 18.42 -5.94
CA ASP A 225 0.71 19.27 -5.17
C ASP A 225 0.80 18.88 -3.69
N ALA A 226 0.14 17.78 -3.30
CA ALA A 226 0.13 17.35 -1.92
C ALA A 226 1.38 16.54 -1.57
N GLU A 227 2.09 16.95 -0.53
CA GLU A 227 3.22 16.22 0.04
C GLU A 227 2.80 14.90 0.72
N ASN A 228 1.49 14.65 0.89
CA ASN A 228 0.96 13.50 1.61
C ASN A 228 0.67 12.32 0.67
N PRO A 229 1.37 11.18 0.81
CA PRO A 229 1.19 9.99 -0.02
C PRO A 229 -0.09 9.19 0.28
N LEU A 230 -0.80 9.50 1.37
CA LEU A 230 -1.90 8.68 1.89
C LEU A 230 -3.00 8.43 0.86
N ALA A 231 -3.44 9.48 0.15
CA ALA A 231 -4.50 9.36 -0.85
C ALA A 231 -4.10 8.40 -1.97
N MET A 232 -2.86 8.50 -2.44
CA MET A 232 -2.33 7.64 -3.49
C MET A 232 -2.20 6.18 -3.02
N ILE A 233 -1.68 5.96 -1.82
CA ILE A 233 -1.51 4.62 -1.23
C ILE A 233 -2.87 3.94 -1.04
N TYR A 234 -3.89 4.69 -0.59
CA TYR A 234 -5.25 4.17 -0.44
C TYR A 234 -5.89 3.87 -1.80
N GLN A 235 -5.89 4.83 -2.72
CA GLN A 235 -6.54 4.69 -4.03
C GLN A 235 -5.88 3.62 -4.91
N SER A 236 -4.58 3.39 -4.74
CA SER A 236 -3.87 2.29 -5.40
C SER A 236 -4.13 0.92 -4.78
N GLY A 237 -4.97 0.82 -3.74
CA GLY A 237 -5.35 -0.45 -3.12
C GLY A 237 -4.35 -1.03 -2.11
N TYR A 238 -3.32 -0.26 -1.71
CA TYR A 238 -2.40 -0.71 -0.65
C TYR A 238 -2.97 -0.55 0.75
N LEU A 239 -3.87 0.41 0.94
CA LEU A 239 -4.66 0.56 2.16
C LEU A 239 -6.15 0.39 1.84
N THR A 240 -6.89 -0.01 2.85
CA THR A 240 -8.36 -0.13 2.80
C THR A 240 -8.98 0.39 4.09
N ILE A 241 -10.29 0.52 4.09
CA ILE A 241 -11.06 0.86 5.30
C ILE A 241 -11.12 -0.37 6.19
N LYS A 242 -10.68 -0.26 7.46
CA LYS A 242 -10.77 -1.32 8.49
C LYS A 242 -11.66 -0.94 9.66
N GLY A 243 -12.31 0.23 9.59
CA GLY A 243 -13.27 0.67 10.58
C GLY A 243 -13.84 2.03 10.26
N PHE A 244 -15.05 2.30 10.75
CA PHE A 244 -15.73 3.58 10.60
C PHE A 244 -16.20 4.12 11.93
N ASN A 245 -15.80 5.35 12.26
CA ASN A 245 -16.29 6.08 13.41
C ASN A 245 -17.38 7.06 12.98
N ARG A 246 -18.64 6.64 13.10
CA ARG A 246 -19.81 7.45 12.71
C ARG A 246 -19.88 8.80 13.41
N ARG A 247 -19.45 8.88 14.69
CA ARG A 247 -19.54 10.13 15.47
C ARG A 247 -18.64 11.22 14.91
N PHE A 248 -17.46 10.87 14.44
CA PHE A 248 -16.45 11.82 13.94
C PHE A 248 -16.32 11.80 12.43
N ASN A 249 -17.07 10.95 11.74
CA ASN A 249 -16.98 10.72 10.29
C ASN A 249 -15.52 10.45 9.87
N THR A 250 -14.87 9.51 10.54
CA THR A 250 -13.48 9.12 10.29
C THR A 250 -13.38 7.63 10.02
N PHE A 251 -12.44 7.26 9.17
CA PHE A 251 -12.20 5.89 8.72
C PHE A 251 -10.84 5.42 9.21
N LEU A 252 -10.80 4.23 9.82
CA LEU A 252 -9.58 3.55 10.16
C LEU A 252 -9.00 2.94 8.89
N LEU A 253 -7.77 3.32 8.52
CA LEU A 253 -7.08 2.75 7.37
C LEU A 253 -5.98 1.80 7.81
N ASP A 254 -5.91 0.64 7.13
CA ASP A 254 -4.85 -0.34 7.33
C ASP A 254 -4.70 -1.21 6.06
N PHE A 255 -3.72 -2.12 6.04
CA PHE A 255 -3.58 -3.08 4.96
C PHE A 255 -4.81 -3.98 4.83
N PRO A 256 -5.26 -4.31 3.61
CA PRO A 256 -6.41 -5.19 3.42
C PRO A 256 -6.13 -6.61 3.94
N ASN A 257 -5.02 -7.19 3.55
CA ASN A 257 -4.68 -8.59 3.77
C ASN A 257 -3.16 -8.82 3.81
N LYS A 258 -2.78 -10.09 3.94
CA LYS A 258 -1.39 -10.51 4.07
C LYS A 258 -0.59 -10.25 2.79
N GLU A 259 -1.13 -10.60 1.61
CA GLU A 259 -0.45 -10.37 0.33
C GLU A 259 -0.02 -8.91 0.17
N VAL A 260 -0.94 -7.98 0.38
CA VAL A 260 -0.68 -6.55 0.21
C VAL A 260 0.29 -6.03 1.25
N LYS A 261 0.13 -6.46 2.50
CA LYS A 261 1.04 -6.07 3.60
C LYS A 261 2.47 -6.51 3.30
N GLU A 262 2.67 -7.79 2.98
CA GLU A 262 3.99 -8.36 2.67
C GLU A 262 4.62 -7.66 1.46
N GLY A 263 3.88 -7.56 0.37
CA GLY A 263 4.37 -6.95 -0.85
C GLY A 263 4.73 -5.48 -0.67
N PHE A 264 3.86 -4.68 -0.02
CA PHE A 264 4.11 -3.26 0.19
C PHE A 264 5.33 -3.01 1.10
N VAL A 265 5.44 -3.73 2.21
CA VAL A 265 6.57 -3.58 3.14
C VAL A 265 7.87 -4.02 2.47
N SER A 266 7.86 -5.13 1.72
CA SER A 266 9.02 -5.60 0.94
C SER A 266 9.44 -4.59 -0.11
N LEU A 267 8.47 -4.01 -0.83
CA LEU A 267 8.72 -2.96 -1.81
C LEU A 267 9.42 -1.75 -1.19
N VAL A 268 8.87 -1.23 -0.09
CA VAL A 268 9.44 -0.07 0.60
C VAL A 268 10.83 -0.39 1.11
N ALA A 269 11.02 -1.57 1.72
CA ALA A 269 12.33 -1.99 2.24
C ALA A 269 13.37 -2.11 1.13
N ASN A 270 13.08 -2.81 0.04
CA ASN A 270 14.02 -2.99 -1.07
C ASN A 270 14.42 -1.66 -1.71
N ASN A 271 13.45 -0.76 -1.90
CA ASN A 271 13.73 0.56 -2.50
C ASN A 271 14.45 1.51 -1.54
N TYR A 272 14.09 1.48 -0.25
CA TYR A 272 14.71 2.33 0.76
C TYR A 272 16.13 1.89 1.09
N LEU A 273 16.36 0.59 1.23
CA LEU A 273 17.66 0.04 1.65
C LEU A 273 18.63 -0.13 0.47
N GLN A 274 18.14 -0.21 -0.76
CA GLN A 274 18.93 -0.41 -1.99
C GLN A 274 19.90 -1.60 -1.88
N VAL A 275 19.48 -2.66 -1.20
CA VAL A 275 20.27 -3.88 -1.07
C VAL A 275 20.09 -4.77 -2.30
N SER A 276 21.14 -5.54 -2.64
CA SER A 276 21.14 -6.44 -3.81
C SER A 276 20.40 -7.76 -3.55
N ARG A 277 20.02 -8.04 -2.31
CA ARG A 277 19.33 -9.26 -1.89
C ARG A 277 17.84 -9.00 -1.69
N ASP A 278 17.03 -10.04 -1.84
CA ASP A 278 15.63 -9.97 -1.51
C ASP A 278 15.44 -9.89 0.02
N THR A 279 15.10 -8.70 0.49
CA THR A 279 14.93 -8.41 1.92
C THR A 279 13.81 -9.26 2.55
N ALA A 280 12.81 -9.68 1.76
CA ALA A 280 11.73 -10.54 2.26
C ALA A 280 12.25 -11.95 2.58
N VAL A 281 13.10 -12.53 1.75
CA VAL A 281 13.72 -13.85 2.00
C VAL A 281 14.60 -13.79 3.24
N GLU A 282 15.42 -12.76 3.39
CA GLU A 282 16.22 -12.59 4.60
C GLU A 282 15.36 -12.42 5.87
N ALA A 283 14.24 -11.69 5.77
CA ALA A 283 13.31 -11.53 6.88
C ALA A 283 12.70 -12.87 7.33
N MET A 284 12.37 -13.78 6.41
CA MET A 284 11.91 -15.13 6.74
C MET A 284 12.98 -15.92 7.53
N GLU A 285 14.25 -15.83 7.14
CA GLU A 285 15.35 -16.47 7.86
C GLU A 285 15.51 -15.90 9.28
N TRP A 286 15.37 -14.58 9.44
CA TRP A 286 15.43 -13.93 10.77
C TRP A 286 14.27 -14.36 11.66
N VAL A 287 13.07 -14.50 11.09
CA VAL A 287 11.90 -15.01 11.80
C VAL A 287 12.16 -16.42 12.31
N GLN A 288 12.59 -17.35 11.47
CA GLN A 288 12.92 -18.72 11.89
C GLN A 288 13.98 -18.73 12.98
N THR A 289 14.98 -17.85 12.86
CA THR A 289 16.07 -17.73 13.85
C THR A 289 15.58 -17.24 15.20
N ILE A 290 14.67 -16.26 15.25
CA ILE A 290 14.15 -15.73 16.52
C ILE A 290 13.12 -16.68 17.15
N GLU A 291 12.31 -17.37 16.34
CA GLU A 291 11.40 -18.42 16.82
C GLU A 291 12.16 -19.58 17.45
N ALA A 292 13.31 -19.92 16.91
CA ALA A 292 14.23 -20.89 17.50
C ALA A 292 14.97 -20.34 18.75
N GLY A 293 14.76 -19.07 19.14
CA GLY A 293 15.41 -18.41 20.27
C GLY A 293 16.92 -18.17 20.09
N ASN A 294 17.44 -18.26 18.86
CA ASN A 294 18.87 -18.16 18.57
C ASN A 294 19.31 -16.71 18.33
N LEU A 295 19.33 -15.90 19.39
CA LEU A 295 19.70 -14.48 19.32
C LEU A 295 21.16 -14.25 18.86
N SER A 296 22.06 -15.21 19.11
CA SER A 296 23.44 -15.10 18.64
C SER A 296 23.55 -15.19 17.12
N LEU A 297 22.76 -16.06 16.49
CA LEU A 297 22.67 -16.17 15.02
C LEU A 297 21.96 -14.94 14.45
N LEU A 298 20.84 -14.51 15.06
CA LEU A 298 20.10 -13.31 14.64
C LEU A 298 21.01 -12.08 14.64
N ARG A 299 21.82 -11.88 15.69
CA ARG A 299 22.82 -10.80 15.74
C ARG A 299 23.75 -10.84 14.52
N LYS A 300 24.30 -12.02 14.19
CA LYS A 300 25.23 -12.19 13.05
C LYS A 300 24.53 -11.87 11.73
N GLN A 301 23.33 -12.37 11.52
CA GLN A 301 22.53 -12.13 10.31
C GLN A 301 22.22 -10.65 10.15
N LEU A 302 21.70 -9.98 11.16
CA LEU A 302 21.39 -8.55 11.13
C LEU A 302 22.68 -7.71 10.95
N THR A 303 23.79 -8.06 11.61
CA THR A 303 25.07 -7.35 11.44
C THR A 303 25.55 -7.44 9.99
N ALA A 304 25.48 -8.63 9.36
CA ALA A 304 25.86 -8.84 7.97
C ALA A 304 24.95 -8.06 7.01
N PHE A 305 23.65 -8.05 7.28
CA PHE A 305 22.69 -7.30 6.49
C PHE A 305 22.97 -5.79 6.54
N PHE A 306 23.12 -5.20 7.73
CA PHE A 306 23.46 -3.77 7.88
C PHE A 306 24.78 -3.42 7.20
N ALA A 307 25.77 -4.31 7.24
CA ALA A 307 27.02 -4.10 6.54
C ALA A 307 26.86 -4.11 5.01
N SER A 308 25.85 -4.79 4.48
CA SER A 308 25.58 -4.86 3.03
C SER A 308 24.91 -3.59 2.46
N ILE A 309 24.33 -2.74 3.30
CA ILE A 309 23.66 -1.51 2.87
C ILE A 309 24.69 -0.53 2.31
N PRO A 310 24.48 0.04 1.09
CA PRO A 310 25.42 0.95 0.47
C PRO A 310 25.78 2.15 1.35
N TYR A 311 27.06 2.48 1.38
CA TYR A 311 27.60 3.57 2.20
C TYR A 311 26.96 4.94 1.85
N THR A 312 26.58 5.16 0.59
CA THR A 312 25.90 6.38 0.14
C THR A 312 24.56 6.63 0.83
N MET A 313 23.86 5.56 1.23
CA MET A 313 22.59 5.65 1.94
C MET A 313 22.76 6.08 3.41
N ARG A 314 23.95 5.90 3.98
CA ARG A 314 24.29 6.22 5.38
C ARG A 314 24.79 7.65 5.56
N ARG A 315 25.22 8.33 4.49
CA ARG A 315 25.69 9.72 4.52
C ARG A 315 24.52 10.68 4.59
N LYS A 316 24.05 10.95 5.81
CA LYS A 316 23.15 12.08 6.10
C LYS A 316 23.96 13.22 6.71
N GLU A 317 23.60 14.46 6.37
CA GLU A 317 24.39 15.65 6.69
C GLU A 317 24.45 15.96 8.19
N ASN A 318 23.42 15.54 8.96
CA ASN A 318 23.36 15.78 10.39
C ASN A 318 23.09 14.50 11.21
N GLU A 319 23.43 14.55 12.51
CA GLU A 319 23.30 13.44 13.45
C GLU A 319 21.84 12.96 13.61
N ARG A 320 20.89 13.88 13.63
CA ARG A 320 19.45 13.61 13.76
C ARG A 320 18.89 12.83 12.57
N GLU A 321 19.36 13.09 11.35
CA GLU A 321 18.97 12.34 10.16
C GLU A 321 19.59 10.96 10.13
N ARG A 322 20.83 10.81 10.66
CA ARG A 322 21.48 9.50 10.80
C ARG A 322 20.74 8.59 11.80
N GLU A 323 20.40 9.13 12.97
CA GLU A 323 19.61 8.41 13.96
C GLU A 323 18.26 8.00 13.37
N ARG A 324 17.54 8.90 12.73
CA ARG A 324 16.27 8.63 12.05
C ARG A 324 16.41 7.55 10.97
N TYR A 325 17.51 7.55 10.21
CA TYR A 325 17.77 6.52 9.20
C TYR A 325 17.91 5.12 9.82
N PHE A 326 18.69 4.97 10.90
CA PHE A 326 18.85 3.69 11.57
C PHE A 326 17.54 3.20 12.19
N HIS A 327 16.82 4.06 12.89
CA HIS A 327 15.51 3.74 13.44
C HIS A 327 14.52 3.28 12.35
N TYR A 328 14.46 3.99 11.22
CA TYR A 328 13.57 3.63 10.14
C TYR A 328 13.99 2.33 9.43
N THR A 329 15.26 2.10 9.22
CA THR A 329 15.79 0.84 8.67
C THR A 329 15.41 -0.34 9.56
N PHE A 330 15.61 -0.22 10.87
CA PHE A 330 15.17 -1.24 11.82
C PHE A 330 13.67 -1.47 11.77
N TYR A 331 12.94 -0.39 11.79
CA TYR A 331 11.49 -0.45 11.69
C TYR A 331 11.04 -1.26 10.45
N LEU A 332 11.62 -1.00 9.28
CA LEU A 332 11.29 -1.73 8.06
C LEU A 332 11.62 -3.21 8.16
N ILE A 333 12.80 -3.56 8.70
CA ILE A 333 13.21 -4.94 8.91
C ILE A 333 12.24 -5.68 9.83
N PHE A 334 11.90 -5.07 10.96
CA PHE A 334 10.98 -5.70 11.90
C PHE A 334 9.55 -5.72 11.38
N ARG A 335 9.15 -4.75 10.58
CA ARG A 335 7.85 -4.77 9.92
C ARG A 335 7.75 -5.90 8.91
N LEU A 336 8.82 -6.17 8.15
CA LEU A 336 8.91 -7.35 7.29
C LEU A 336 8.83 -8.65 8.09
N MET A 337 9.60 -8.77 9.17
CA MET A 337 9.49 -9.93 10.05
C MET A 337 8.06 -10.09 10.60
N SER A 338 7.34 -8.99 10.88
CA SER A 338 5.97 -9.01 11.39
C SER A 338 4.94 -9.52 10.39
N THR A 339 5.28 -9.64 9.12
CA THR A 339 4.40 -10.24 8.12
C THR A 339 4.37 -11.77 8.23
N TYR A 340 5.42 -12.35 8.80
CA TYR A 340 5.62 -13.80 8.94
C TYR A 340 5.44 -14.33 10.37
N THR A 341 5.26 -13.44 11.36
CA THR A 341 5.08 -13.80 12.77
C THR A 341 3.93 -13.01 13.40
N ILE A 342 3.40 -13.50 14.50
CA ILE A 342 2.48 -12.72 15.34
C ILE A 342 3.33 -11.70 16.11
N LEU A 343 3.57 -10.54 15.51
CA LEU A 343 4.26 -9.42 16.15
C LEU A 343 3.26 -8.37 16.58
N THR A 344 3.31 -7.97 17.83
CA THR A 344 2.51 -6.86 18.33
C THR A 344 3.39 -5.64 18.59
N GLU A 345 3.25 -4.61 17.76
CA GLU A 345 3.72 -3.28 18.14
C GLU A 345 2.72 -2.70 19.15
N LYS A 346 3.00 -2.81 20.43
CA LYS A 346 2.15 -2.20 21.47
C LYS A 346 2.68 -0.82 21.84
N ARG A 347 1.84 0.20 21.64
CA ARG A 347 2.05 1.50 22.29
C ARG A 347 1.78 1.32 23.78
N GLN A 348 2.75 1.66 24.62
CA GLN A 348 2.64 1.58 26.08
C GLN A 348 2.36 2.97 26.67
N SER A 349 1.74 3.00 27.86
CA SER A 349 1.30 4.24 28.54
C SER A 349 2.45 5.16 29.00
N GLU A 350 3.66 4.64 29.18
CA GLU A 350 4.81 5.37 29.74
C GLU A 350 5.99 5.56 28.74
N GLY A 351 5.78 5.20 27.47
CA GLY A 351 6.80 5.30 26.44
C GLY A 351 6.60 4.23 25.37
N ARG A 352 7.46 4.22 24.35
CA ARG A 352 7.43 3.28 23.24
C ARG A 352 8.74 2.52 23.21
N ALA A 353 8.69 1.19 23.36
CA ALA A 353 9.84 0.35 23.02
C ALA A 353 10.08 0.43 21.52
N ASP A 354 11.33 0.41 21.10
CA ASP A 354 11.67 0.49 19.70
C ASP A 354 11.13 -0.69 18.90
N CYS A 355 11.16 -1.90 19.49
CA CYS A 355 10.55 -3.09 18.92
C CYS A 355 10.20 -4.15 19.98
N ILE A 356 9.02 -4.78 19.83
CA ILE A 356 8.62 -5.94 20.63
C ILE A 356 8.23 -7.07 19.67
N ILE A 357 8.85 -8.24 19.84
CA ILE A 357 8.54 -9.44 19.08
C ILE A 357 7.93 -10.48 20.00
N GLU A 358 6.74 -10.93 19.70
CA GLU A 358 6.09 -12.03 20.41
C GLU A 358 6.13 -13.29 19.55
N THR A 359 6.73 -14.35 20.06
CA THR A 359 6.69 -15.68 19.47
C THR A 359 5.89 -16.63 20.37
N PRO A 360 5.50 -17.81 19.90
CA PRO A 360 4.91 -18.81 20.78
C PRO A 360 5.78 -19.19 21.99
N ALA A 361 7.11 -19.09 21.86
CA ALA A 361 8.08 -19.51 22.87
C ALA A 361 8.56 -18.40 23.81
N ALA A 362 8.57 -17.13 23.39
CA ALA A 362 9.14 -16.03 24.16
C ALA A 362 8.62 -14.65 23.69
N VAL A 363 8.81 -13.64 24.53
CA VAL A 363 8.63 -12.23 24.20
C VAL A 363 10.02 -11.57 24.18
N PHE A 364 10.35 -10.90 23.09
CA PHE A 364 11.62 -10.20 22.92
C PHE A 364 11.36 -8.69 22.87
N ILE A 365 12.06 -7.93 23.73
CA ILE A 365 11.95 -6.46 23.80
C ILE A 365 13.30 -5.89 23.38
N PHE A 366 13.31 -5.16 22.28
CA PHE A 366 14.50 -4.51 21.74
C PHE A 366 14.46 -3.01 21.99
N GLU A 367 15.58 -2.48 22.39
CA GLU A 367 15.84 -1.04 22.48
C GLU A 367 17.16 -0.73 21.78
N PHE A 368 17.16 0.34 20.97
CA PHE A 368 18.26 0.70 20.09
C PHE A 368 18.94 2.00 20.53
N LYS A 369 20.26 2.06 20.37
CA LYS A 369 21.04 3.28 20.55
C LYS A 369 21.96 3.47 19.36
N LEU A 370 22.12 4.73 18.94
CA LEU A 370 23.15 5.12 17.99
C LEU A 370 24.31 5.72 18.75
N ASP A 371 25.52 5.17 18.56
CA ASP A 371 26.75 5.61 19.22
C ASP A 371 26.67 5.68 20.77
N GLY A 372 25.75 4.90 21.37
CA GLY A 372 25.55 4.78 22.82
C GLY A 372 26.12 3.50 23.38
N THR A 373 25.49 2.95 24.45
CA THR A 373 25.86 1.67 25.03
C THR A 373 24.65 0.73 25.14
N ALA A 374 24.89 -0.58 25.07
CA ALA A 374 23.84 -1.59 25.26
C ALA A 374 23.26 -1.56 26.68
N ASP A 375 24.06 -1.16 27.67
CA ASP A 375 23.60 -0.98 29.07
C ASP A 375 22.61 0.20 29.21
N GLU A 376 22.82 1.29 28.47
CA GLU A 376 21.83 2.39 28.40
C GLU A 376 20.52 1.95 27.79
N ALA A 377 20.55 1.16 26.72
CA ALA A 377 19.36 0.59 26.12
C ALA A 377 18.61 -0.32 27.10
N LEU A 378 19.28 -1.24 27.75
CA LEU A 378 18.67 -2.14 28.75
C LEU A 378 18.10 -1.35 29.94
N ARG A 379 18.81 -0.34 30.45
CA ARG A 379 18.32 0.54 31.51
C ARG A 379 17.03 1.26 31.09
N GLN A 380 16.94 1.75 29.86
CA GLN A 380 15.72 2.38 29.34
C GLN A 380 14.53 1.41 29.34
N ILE A 381 14.72 0.14 28.94
CA ILE A 381 13.66 -0.89 29.01
C ILE A 381 13.12 -1.02 30.44
N GLU A 382 14.00 -1.01 31.45
CA GLU A 382 13.63 -1.13 32.85
C GLU A 382 12.92 0.14 33.36
N GLU A 383 13.53 1.31 33.17
CA GLU A 383 12.99 2.59 33.65
C GLU A 383 11.61 2.90 33.05
N LYS A 384 11.42 2.63 31.77
CA LYS A 384 10.14 2.81 31.06
C LYS A 384 9.15 1.66 31.29
N GLY A 385 9.59 0.57 31.91
CA GLY A 385 8.74 -0.55 32.26
C GLY A 385 8.14 -1.29 31.06
N TYR A 386 8.85 -1.39 29.95
CA TYR A 386 8.34 -2.02 28.73
C TYR A 386 7.97 -3.50 28.90
N ALA A 387 8.53 -4.18 29.89
CA ALA A 387 8.20 -5.57 30.23
C ALA A 387 6.93 -5.70 31.12
N ARG A 388 6.41 -4.61 31.71
CA ARG A 388 5.26 -4.67 32.65
C ARG A 388 4.00 -5.32 32.07
N PRO A 389 3.60 -5.09 30.81
CA PRO A 389 2.43 -5.74 30.23
C PRO A 389 2.53 -7.26 30.14
N TYR A 390 3.74 -7.79 30.21
CA TYR A 390 4.04 -9.22 30.13
C TYR A 390 4.31 -9.88 31.50
N ALA A 391 4.07 -9.15 32.59
CA ALA A 391 4.32 -9.66 33.95
C ALA A 391 3.49 -10.92 34.30
N ALA A 392 2.33 -11.10 33.66
CA ALA A 392 1.47 -12.28 33.82
C ALA A 392 1.64 -13.31 32.65
N ASP A 393 2.50 -13.04 31.68
CA ASP A 393 2.76 -13.95 30.57
C ASP A 393 3.60 -15.15 31.07
N LYS A 394 3.24 -16.33 30.60
CA LYS A 394 3.98 -17.56 30.96
C LYS A 394 5.26 -17.74 30.16
N ARG A 395 5.38 -17.02 29.05
CA ARG A 395 6.57 -17.04 28.20
C ARG A 395 7.70 -16.21 28.85
N PRO A 396 8.96 -16.60 28.67
CA PRO A 396 10.07 -15.77 29.10
C PRO A 396 10.10 -14.45 28.35
N VAL A 397 10.37 -13.36 29.06
CA VAL A 397 10.58 -12.03 28.46
C VAL A 397 12.08 -11.79 28.40
N ARG A 398 12.61 -11.66 27.19
CA ARG A 398 14.04 -11.41 26.93
C ARG A 398 14.21 -9.95 26.51
N LYS A 399 15.12 -9.23 27.18
CA LYS A 399 15.39 -7.82 26.93
C LYS A 399 16.71 -7.68 26.21
N ILE A 400 16.74 -6.94 25.12
CA ILE A 400 17.89 -6.84 24.23
C ILE A 400 18.23 -5.37 23.98
N GLY A 401 19.43 -4.95 24.44
CA GLY A 401 20.02 -3.67 24.08
C GLY A 401 20.91 -3.82 22.86
N VAL A 402 20.69 -3.00 21.84
CA VAL A 402 21.44 -3.03 20.57
C VAL A 402 22.03 -1.66 20.31
N VAL A 403 23.31 -1.59 19.96
CA VAL A 403 24.00 -0.35 19.60
C VAL A 403 24.44 -0.40 18.16
N PHE A 404 24.10 0.65 17.44
CA PHE A 404 24.59 0.92 16.08
C PHE A 404 25.72 1.92 16.14
N SER A 405 26.72 1.71 15.32
CA SER A 405 27.77 2.68 15.08
C SER A 405 27.45 3.51 13.82
N SER A 406 27.40 4.84 13.96
CA SER A 406 27.26 5.75 12.82
C SER A 406 28.50 5.74 11.92
N GLN A 407 29.65 5.27 12.44
CA GLN A 407 30.91 5.17 11.69
C GLN A 407 30.92 3.92 10.80
N THR A 408 30.61 2.76 11.35
CA THR A 408 30.62 1.49 10.62
C THR A 408 29.32 1.20 9.92
N GLY A 409 28.21 1.81 10.40
CA GLY A 409 26.85 1.60 9.88
C GLY A 409 26.30 0.21 10.18
N THR A 410 26.80 -0.46 11.20
CA THR A 410 26.38 -1.81 11.58
C THR A 410 26.21 -1.94 13.10
N ILE A 411 25.79 -3.11 13.57
CA ILE A 411 25.64 -3.42 14.99
C ILE A 411 27.04 -3.55 15.63
N GLU A 412 27.32 -2.74 16.65
CA GLU A 412 28.57 -2.73 17.41
C GLU A 412 28.42 -3.50 18.72
N GLU A 413 27.39 -3.17 19.52
CA GLU A 413 27.10 -3.87 20.75
C GLU A 413 25.75 -4.58 20.71
N TRP A 414 25.68 -5.70 21.43
CA TRP A 414 24.43 -6.44 21.62
C TRP A 414 24.49 -7.13 22.98
N LYS A 415 23.53 -6.80 23.85
CA LYS A 415 23.50 -7.35 25.21
C LYS A 415 22.07 -7.81 25.52
N GLU A 416 21.99 -8.96 26.14
CA GLU A 416 20.75 -9.57 26.62
C GLU A 416 20.69 -9.55 28.14
N ALA A 417 19.48 -9.30 28.71
CA ALA A 417 19.18 -9.35 30.14
C ALA A 417 17.86 -10.08 30.41
#